data_92f305c4eef0736791ae23fac883b641
#
_entry.id   92f305c4eef0736791ae23fac883b641
#
_cell.length_a   1.000
_cell.length_b   1.000
_cell.length_c   1.000
_cell.angle_alpha   90.00
_cell.angle_beta   90.00
_cell.angle_gamma   90.00
#
_symmetry.space_group_name_H-M   'P 1'
#
loop_
_entity.id
_entity.type
_entity.pdbx_description
1 polymer ?
#
loop_
_entity_poly.entity_id
_entity_poly.type
_entity_poly.pdbx_seq_one_letter_code
_entity_poly.pdbx_strand_id
1 'polypeptide(L)'
;MGVIDNRFERSYVLSTVDYVFNWARKSAIWPLTFGLACCAIEMIASTTSRFDIARFGAEVFRPSPRQADLMIVAGTVTLKMSPVLKRVWEQMPDPKWCISMGACSSVGGPFNVYSVLQGVDRIVPVDVYVIGCPPRPEGLFYALLKLQDKIDEMTLAKRPTEVRLEPRMVEDFKRGVMVAQTPEPR
;
A
#
# COMPACT_ATOMS: atom_id res chain seq x y z
N MET A 1 -11.50 28.61 11.03
CA MET A 1 -10.66 27.43 11.29
C MET A 1 -9.44 27.47 10.37
N GLY A 2 -8.62 28.47 10.42
CA GLY A 2 -7.55 28.66 9.45
C GLY A 2 -6.32 29.44 9.93
N VAL A 3 -6.39 30.06 11.10
CA VAL A 3 -5.29 30.95 11.55
C VAL A 3 -4.26 30.20 12.42
N ILE A 4 -4.66 29.11 13.07
CA ILE A 4 -3.79 28.34 13.94
C ILE A 4 -2.95 27.37 13.09
N ASP A 5 -3.51 26.75 12.05
CA ASP A 5 -2.80 25.82 11.19
C ASP A 5 -1.62 26.45 10.43
N ASN A 6 -1.81 27.67 9.88
CA ASN A 6 -0.74 28.38 9.16
C ASN A 6 0.42 28.86 10.03
N ARG A 7 0.23 28.97 11.34
CA ARG A 7 1.28 29.42 12.26
C ARG A 7 2.19 28.26 12.67
N PHE A 8 1.63 27.05 12.78
CA PHE A 8 2.39 25.84 13.09
C PHE A 8 3.19 25.33 11.90
N GLU A 9 2.64 25.39 10.68
CA GLU A 9 3.35 24.96 9.46
C GLU A 9 4.58 25.82 9.12
N ARG A 10 4.66 27.05 9.63
CA ARG A 10 5.80 27.96 9.42
C ARG A 10 6.82 28.00 10.57
N SER A 11 6.66 27.16 11.57
CA SER A 11 7.64 27.10 12.66
C SER A 11 8.88 26.35 12.20
N TYR A 12 10.04 26.97 12.25
CA TYR A 12 11.34 26.36 11.93
C TYR A 12 11.57 25.06 12.73
N VAL A 13 11.18 25.03 13.99
CA VAL A 13 11.33 23.85 14.85
C VAL A 13 10.48 22.68 14.35
N LEU A 14 9.22 22.92 13.97
CA LEU A 14 8.34 21.88 13.43
C LEU A 14 8.84 21.36 12.09
N SER A 15 9.29 22.23 11.22
CA SER A 15 9.89 21.84 9.93
C SER A 15 11.13 20.95 10.11
N THR A 16 11.98 21.25 11.10
CA THR A 16 13.15 20.43 11.42
C THR A 16 12.76 19.07 12.02
N VAL A 17 11.75 19.04 12.88
CA VAL A 17 11.21 17.81 13.47
C VAL A 17 10.56 16.94 12.40
N ASP A 18 9.75 17.51 11.50
CA ASP A 18 9.15 16.80 10.37
C ASP A 18 10.22 16.16 9.48
N TYR A 19 11.27 16.90 9.17
CA TYR A 19 12.40 16.39 8.39
C TYR A 19 13.07 15.18 9.02
N VAL A 20 13.39 15.24 10.33
CA VAL A 20 14.03 14.13 11.04
C VAL A 20 13.12 12.90 11.08
N PHE A 21 11.83 13.08 11.39
CA PHE A 21 10.87 11.97 11.40
C PHE A 21 10.67 11.35 10.02
N ASN A 22 10.55 12.15 8.97
CA ASN A 22 10.38 11.65 7.61
C ASN A 22 11.66 10.94 7.13
N TRP A 23 12.83 11.47 7.45
CA TRP A 23 14.11 10.81 7.18
C TRP A 23 14.19 9.44 7.86
N ALA A 24 13.80 9.33 9.12
CA ALA A 24 13.79 8.07 9.85
C ALA A 24 12.80 7.05 9.23
N ARG A 25 11.57 7.51 8.90
CA ARG A 25 10.54 6.66 8.29
C ARG A 25 10.94 6.14 6.91
N LYS A 26 11.46 7.02 6.03
CA LYS A 26 11.87 6.60 4.69
C LYS A 26 13.08 5.66 4.68
N SER A 27 13.96 5.78 5.70
CA SER A 27 15.17 4.96 5.80
C SER A 27 14.94 3.60 6.43
N ALA A 28 13.78 3.35 7.04
CA ALA A 28 13.44 2.09 7.71
C ALA A 28 11.98 1.72 7.42
N ILE A 29 11.69 1.35 6.17
CA ILE A 29 10.38 0.87 5.74
C ILE A 29 10.36 -0.64 5.86
N TRP A 30 9.49 -1.20 6.69
CA TRP A 30 9.39 -2.63 6.91
C TRP A 30 8.21 -3.23 6.15
N PRO A 31 8.48 -3.97 5.04
CA PRO A 31 7.42 -4.59 4.28
C PRO A 31 6.75 -5.75 5.02
N LEU A 32 5.44 -5.86 4.84
CA LEU A 32 4.67 -7.03 5.26
C LEU A 32 4.88 -8.17 4.26
N THR A 33 5.12 -9.38 4.79
CA THR A 33 5.16 -10.61 4.00
C THR A 33 3.76 -10.99 3.54
N PHE A 34 3.30 -10.46 2.41
CA PHE A 34 1.95 -10.68 1.89
C PHE A 34 1.96 -10.90 0.37
N GLY A 35 2.26 -12.14 -0.02
CA GLY A 35 2.28 -12.57 -1.42
C GLY A 35 1.04 -13.38 -1.77
N LEU A 36 0.36 -13.08 -2.89
CA LEU A 36 -0.89 -13.71 -3.28
C LEU A 36 -0.79 -14.56 -4.55
N ALA A 37 0.06 -14.17 -5.50
CA ALA A 37 0.19 -14.85 -6.78
C ALA A 37 1.60 -14.64 -7.37
N CYS A 38 1.75 -14.76 -8.70
CA CYS A 38 3.03 -14.70 -9.40
C CYS A 38 3.88 -13.45 -9.12
N CYS A 39 3.27 -12.29 -8.84
CA CYS A 39 4.02 -11.09 -8.47
C CYS A 39 4.79 -11.24 -7.15
N ALA A 40 4.37 -12.17 -6.27
CA ALA A 40 5.11 -12.46 -5.05
C ALA A 40 6.49 -13.07 -5.33
N ILE A 41 6.66 -13.79 -6.44
CA ILE A 41 7.96 -14.35 -6.83
C ILE A 41 8.93 -13.23 -7.19
N GLU A 42 8.47 -12.22 -7.91
CA GLU A 42 9.28 -11.03 -8.21
C GLU A 42 9.56 -10.18 -6.95
N MET A 43 8.62 -10.13 -6.02
CA MET A 43 8.85 -9.52 -4.70
C MET A 43 9.93 -10.28 -3.93
N ILE A 44 9.94 -11.61 -3.94
CA ILE A 44 11.01 -12.44 -3.36
C ILE A 44 12.32 -12.21 -4.12
N ALA A 45 12.29 -12.14 -5.45
CA ALA A 45 13.48 -11.87 -6.25
C ALA A 45 14.15 -10.54 -5.91
N SER A 46 13.37 -9.53 -5.45
CA SER A 46 13.91 -8.24 -5.01
C SER A 46 14.78 -8.32 -3.75
N THR A 47 14.67 -9.40 -2.98
CA THR A 47 15.50 -9.64 -1.76
C THR A 47 16.73 -10.50 -2.05
N THR A 48 16.93 -10.92 -3.29
CA THR A 48 18.07 -11.76 -3.67
C THR A 48 19.33 -10.92 -3.89
N SER A 49 20.48 -11.60 -3.90
CA SER A 49 21.81 -10.98 -4.03
C SER A 49 21.99 -10.11 -5.28
N ARG A 50 21.22 -10.37 -6.36
CA ARG A 50 21.28 -9.56 -7.58
C ARG A 50 20.60 -8.21 -7.44
N PHE A 51 19.53 -8.13 -6.66
CA PHE A 51 18.64 -6.97 -6.61
C PHE A 51 18.63 -6.23 -5.27
N ASP A 52 18.88 -6.88 -4.19
CA ASP A 52 19.06 -6.38 -2.82
C ASP A 52 18.25 -5.11 -2.44
N ILE A 53 17.04 -5.32 -1.97
CA ILE A 53 16.12 -4.27 -1.50
C ILE A 53 16.62 -3.56 -0.23
N ALA A 54 17.64 -4.12 0.45
CA ALA A 54 18.22 -3.56 1.66
C ALA A 54 18.77 -2.14 1.47
N ARG A 55 19.25 -1.83 0.26
CA ARG A 55 19.75 -0.49 -0.10
C ARG A 55 18.70 0.61 0.05
N PHE A 56 17.41 0.25 0.00
CA PHE A 56 16.28 1.16 0.12
C PHE A 56 15.69 1.21 1.53
N GLY A 57 16.36 0.55 2.50
CA GLY A 57 15.87 0.46 3.88
C GLY A 57 14.68 -0.48 4.10
N ALA A 58 14.41 -1.38 3.13
CA ALA A 58 13.24 -2.28 3.14
C ALA A 58 13.63 -3.76 3.28
N GLU A 59 14.78 -4.06 3.92
CA GLU A 59 15.29 -5.44 4.07
C GLU A 59 14.41 -6.31 4.97
N VAL A 60 13.82 -5.71 6.00
CA VAL A 60 13.17 -6.46 7.07
C VAL A 60 11.73 -6.76 6.72
N PHE A 61 11.49 -7.92 6.08
CA PHE A 61 10.15 -8.42 5.84
C PHE A 61 9.54 -8.99 7.14
N ARG A 62 8.42 -8.43 7.57
CA ARG A 62 7.73 -8.85 8.78
C ARG A 62 6.51 -9.72 8.44
N PRO A 63 6.34 -10.91 9.07
CA PRO A 63 5.13 -11.71 8.91
C PRO A 63 3.93 -11.17 9.69
N SER A 64 4.20 -10.37 10.74
CA SER A 64 3.15 -9.77 11.56
C SER A 64 2.77 -8.37 11.04
N PRO A 65 1.50 -8.11 10.75
CA PRO A 65 1.05 -6.79 10.29
C PRO A 65 1.28 -5.70 11.34
N ARG A 66 1.30 -6.04 12.62
CA ARG A 66 1.54 -5.09 13.72
C ARG A 66 2.98 -4.56 13.78
N GLN A 67 3.90 -5.19 13.05
CA GLN A 67 5.32 -4.84 12.99
C GLN A 67 5.74 -4.34 11.61
N ALA A 68 4.80 -4.15 10.69
CA ALA A 68 5.06 -3.75 9.32
C ALA A 68 4.44 -2.37 9.04
N ASP A 69 5.15 -1.57 8.27
CA ASP A 69 4.74 -0.22 7.88
C ASP A 69 4.25 -0.17 6.44
N LEU A 70 4.71 -1.09 5.59
CA LEU A 70 4.40 -1.15 4.17
C LEU A 70 3.68 -2.45 3.83
N MET A 71 2.49 -2.37 3.22
CA MET A 71 1.83 -3.50 2.58
C MET A 71 2.14 -3.52 1.10
N ILE A 72 2.74 -4.61 0.60
CA ILE A 72 2.91 -4.85 -0.84
C ILE A 72 1.89 -5.90 -1.26
N VAL A 73 0.85 -5.47 -1.97
CA VAL A 73 -0.16 -6.40 -2.50
C VAL A 73 0.35 -6.98 -3.81
N ALA A 74 0.98 -8.15 -3.74
CA ALA A 74 1.67 -8.78 -4.85
C ALA A 74 0.83 -9.91 -5.45
N GLY A 75 0.03 -9.60 -6.46
CA GLY A 75 -0.71 -10.59 -7.23
C GLY A 75 -2.22 -10.43 -7.25
N THR A 76 -2.91 -11.45 -7.71
CA THR A 76 -4.36 -11.47 -7.89
C THR A 76 -5.08 -11.53 -6.55
N VAL A 77 -6.00 -10.61 -6.31
CA VAL A 77 -6.84 -10.58 -5.12
C VAL A 77 -8.20 -11.19 -5.46
N THR A 78 -8.53 -12.31 -4.82
CA THR A 78 -9.87 -12.90 -4.97
C THR A 78 -10.86 -12.22 -4.01
N LEU A 79 -12.14 -12.27 -4.35
CA LEU A 79 -13.20 -11.74 -3.48
C LEU A 79 -13.21 -12.42 -2.11
N LYS A 80 -12.87 -13.71 -2.03
CA LYS A 80 -12.73 -14.42 -0.73
C LYS A 80 -11.54 -13.91 0.09
N MET A 81 -10.45 -13.47 -0.56
CA MET A 81 -9.26 -12.96 0.11
C MET A 81 -9.40 -11.49 0.52
N SER A 82 -10.29 -10.77 -0.12
CA SER A 82 -10.51 -9.34 0.08
C SER A 82 -10.81 -8.95 1.55
N PRO A 83 -11.71 -9.65 2.31
CA PRO A 83 -11.92 -9.36 3.74
C PRO A 83 -10.68 -9.62 4.60
N VAL A 84 -9.88 -10.63 4.24
CA VAL A 84 -8.62 -10.94 4.95
C VAL A 84 -7.63 -9.82 4.73
N LEU A 85 -7.45 -9.36 3.49
CA LEU A 85 -6.57 -8.25 3.14
C LEU A 85 -6.95 -6.98 3.92
N LYS A 86 -8.23 -6.65 3.96
CA LYS A 86 -8.72 -5.51 4.74
C LYS A 86 -8.40 -5.65 6.24
N ARG A 87 -8.66 -6.82 6.81
CA ARG A 87 -8.36 -7.09 8.23
C ARG A 87 -6.88 -6.99 8.55
N VAL A 88 -6.02 -7.46 7.66
CA VAL A 88 -4.56 -7.35 7.80
C VAL A 88 -4.13 -5.89 7.72
N TRP A 89 -4.71 -5.11 6.79
CA TRP A 89 -4.47 -3.67 6.69
C TRP A 89 -4.88 -2.91 7.96
N GLU A 90 -6.04 -3.23 8.53
CA GLU A 90 -6.52 -2.61 9.77
C GLU A 90 -5.63 -2.93 10.99
N GLN A 91 -4.92 -4.06 10.96
CA GLN A 91 -3.98 -4.45 12.02
C GLN A 91 -2.61 -3.75 11.94
N MET A 92 -2.29 -3.11 10.83
CA MET A 92 -1.04 -2.36 10.67
C MET A 92 -1.11 -1.04 11.47
N PRO A 93 -0.02 -0.65 12.16
CA PRO A 93 0.05 0.63 12.85
C PRO A 93 0.10 1.80 11.87
N ASP A 94 -0.35 2.97 12.29
CA ASP A 94 -0.17 4.22 11.54
C ASP A 94 1.16 4.90 11.93
N PRO A 95 1.88 5.49 10.98
CA PRO A 95 1.60 5.62 9.55
C PRO A 95 1.90 4.34 8.77
N LYS A 96 1.06 4.02 7.79
CA LYS A 96 1.17 2.84 6.94
C LYS A 96 0.95 3.18 5.48
N TRP A 97 1.58 2.43 4.61
CA TRP A 97 1.54 2.64 3.16
C TRP A 97 1.19 1.36 2.43
N CYS A 98 0.65 1.50 1.22
CA CYS A 98 0.30 0.38 0.36
C CYS A 98 0.86 0.55 -1.04
N ILE A 99 1.57 -0.46 -1.51
CA ILE A 99 1.99 -0.60 -2.91
C ILE A 99 1.16 -1.69 -3.57
N SER A 100 0.46 -1.35 -4.65
CA SER A 100 -0.21 -2.32 -5.52
C SER A 100 0.75 -2.81 -6.58
N MET A 101 1.19 -4.07 -6.49
CA MET A 101 2.18 -4.66 -7.37
C MET A 101 1.54 -5.56 -8.44
N GLY A 102 1.65 -5.11 -9.69
CA GLY A 102 1.19 -5.83 -10.87
C GLY A 102 -0.22 -5.45 -11.34
N ALA A 103 -0.55 -5.87 -12.56
CA ALA A 103 -1.82 -5.54 -13.19
C ALA A 103 -3.02 -6.15 -12.45
N CYS A 104 -2.85 -7.33 -11.84
CA CYS A 104 -3.93 -8.02 -11.14
C CYS A 104 -4.39 -7.27 -9.89
N SER A 105 -3.47 -6.77 -9.08
CA SER A 105 -3.81 -5.97 -7.89
C SER A 105 -4.30 -4.58 -8.27
N SER A 106 -3.83 -4.00 -9.37
CA SER A 106 -4.17 -2.64 -9.78
C SER A 106 -5.56 -2.54 -10.42
N VAL A 107 -5.91 -3.46 -11.33
CA VAL A 107 -7.16 -3.40 -12.12
C VAL A 107 -7.79 -4.77 -12.37
N GLY A 108 -7.36 -5.83 -11.67
CA GLY A 108 -7.80 -7.20 -11.93
C GLY A 108 -7.02 -7.91 -13.04
N GLY A 109 -6.17 -7.21 -13.80
CA GLY A 109 -5.37 -7.75 -14.89
C GLY A 109 -6.20 -8.40 -16.01
N PRO A 110 -5.76 -9.55 -16.55
CA PRO A 110 -6.52 -10.27 -17.58
C PRO A 110 -7.73 -11.04 -17.02
N PHE A 111 -7.93 -11.04 -15.70
CA PHE A 111 -8.94 -11.85 -15.03
C PHE A 111 -10.19 -11.05 -14.67
N ASN A 112 -10.95 -10.67 -15.69
CA ASN A 112 -12.26 -10.01 -15.47
C ASN A 112 -13.35 -11.07 -15.22
N VAL A 113 -13.27 -11.73 -14.06
CA VAL A 113 -14.21 -12.78 -13.64
C VAL A 113 -14.85 -12.44 -12.30
N TYR A 114 -16.01 -13.05 -12.03
CA TYR A 114 -16.82 -12.78 -10.84
C TYR A 114 -16.09 -13.04 -9.50
N SER A 115 -15.05 -13.84 -9.50
CA SER A 115 -14.31 -14.24 -8.29
C SER A 115 -13.10 -13.37 -7.98
N VAL A 116 -12.72 -12.46 -8.89
CA VAL A 116 -11.52 -11.60 -8.77
C VAL A 116 -11.92 -10.16 -8.52
N LEU A 117 -11.27 -9.55 -7.53
CA LEU A 117 -11.43 -8.13 -7.24
C LEU A 117 -10.75 -7.29 -8.34
N GLN A 118 -11.51 -6.37 -8.90
CA GLN A 118 -11.05 -5.48 -9.97
C GLN A 118 -10.45 -4.18 -9.38
N GLY A 119 -9.25 -4.31 -8.80
CA GLY A 119 -8.51 -3.24 -8.15
C GLY A 119 -8.57 -3.29 -6.62
N VAL A 120 -7.38 -3.27 -6.00
CA VAL A 120 -7.23 -3.32 -4.54
C VAL A 120 -7.57 -1.99 -3.86
N ASP A 121 -7.54 -0.91 -4.63
CA ASP A 121 -7.93 0.45 -4.22
C ASP A 121 -9.38 0.56 -3.73
N ARG A 122 -10.22 -0.40 -4.12
CA ARG A 122 -11.60 -0.52 -3.62
C ARG A 122 -11.69 -0.92 -2.15
N ILE A 123 -10.60 -1.46 -1.58
CA ILE A 123 -10.59 -2.02 -0.22
C ILE A 123 -9.59 -1.29 0.67
N VAL A 124 -8.42 -0.99 0.12
CA VAL A 124 -7.28 -0.39 0.82
C VAL A 124 -6.78 0.81 0.04
N PRO A 125 -6.43 1.92 0.69
CA PRO A 125 -5.81 3.05 0.01
C PRO A 125 -4.48 2.62 -0.60
N VAL A 126 -4.28 2.90 -1.88
CA VAL A 126 -3.04 2.59 -2.58
C VAL A 126 -2.24 3.87 -2.77
N ASP A 127 -0.99 3.85 -2.32
CA ASP A 127 -0.08 4.99 -2.45
C ASP A 127 0.67 4.99 -3.77
N VAL A 128 1.12 3.81 -4.22
CA VAL A 128 1.88 3.65 -5.45
C VAL A 128 1.45 2.39 -6.19
N TYR A 129 1.34 2.50 -7.52
CA TYR A 129 1.04 1.38 -8.42
C TYR A 129 2.28 0.97 -9.20
N VAL A 130 2.56 -0.33 -9.23
CA VAL A 130 3.66 -0.93 -10.02
C VAL A 130 3.06 -1.69 -11.20
N ILE A 131 3.29 -1.20 -12.40
CA ILE A 131 2.74 -1.76 -13.64
C ILE A 131 3.60 -2.94 -14.10
N GLY A 132 2.98 -4.01 -14.56
CA GLY A 132 3.61 -5.21 -15.11
C GLY A 132 2.79 -6.47 -14.84
N CYS A 133 3.15 -7.58 -15.51
CA CYS A 133 2.48 -8.88 -15.31
C CYS A 133 3.46 -10.05 -15.53
N PRO A 134 4.29 -10.37 -14.52
CA PRO A 134 4.66 -9.60 -13.34
C PRO A 134 5.58 -8.41 -13.66
N PRO A 135 5.61 -7.38 -12.80
CA PRO A 135 6.59 -6.32 -12.91
C PRO A 135 7.97 -6.84 -12.50
N ARG A 136 9.02 -6.31 -13.10
CA ARG A 136 10.39 -6.63 -12.71
C ARG A 136 10.73 -6.06 -11.32
N PRO A 137 11.73 -6.62 -10.60
CA PRO A 137 12.17 -6.10 -9.31
C PRO A 137 12.58 -4.62 -9.35
N GLU A 138 13.16 -4.15 -10.45
CA GLU A 138 13.52 -2.74 -10.64
C GLU A 138 12.29 -1.82 -10.61
N GLY A 139 11.16 -2.31 -11.12
CA GLY A 139 9.88 -1.58 -11.02
C GLY A 139 9.42 -1.40 -9.57
N LEU A 140 9.63 -2.41 -8.72
CA LEU A 140 9.34 -2.33 -7.29
C LEU A 140 10.29 -1.34 -6.60
N PHE A 141 11.56 -1.31 -6.95
CA PHE A 141 12.53 -0.34 -6.42
C PHE A 141 12.15 1.10 -6.79
N TYR A 142 11.73 1.31 -8.03
CA TYR A 142 11.23 2.62 -8.46
C TYR A 142 9.99 3.05 -7.64
N ALA A 143 9.09 2.10 -7.36
CA ALA A 143 7.92 2.37 -6.53
C ALA A 143 8.30 2.72 -5.08
N LEU A 144 9.31 2.04 -4.52
CA LEU A 144 9.86 2.39 -3.20
C LEU A 144 10.45 3.80 -3.17
N LEU A 145 11.23 4.18 -4.20
CA LEU A 145 11.75 5.55 -4.31
C LEU A 145 10.60 6.57 -4.38
N LYS A 146 9.55 6.29 -5.17
CA LYS A 146 8.37 7.17 -5.23
C LYS A 146 7.62 7.26 -3.91
N LEU A 147 7.58 6.17 -3.17
CA LEU A 147 7.00 6.17 -1.83
C LEU A 147 7.85 7.00 -0.85
N GLN A 148 9.18 6.89 -0.94
CA GLN A 148 10.10 7.70 -0.14
C GLN A 148 9.96 9.19 -0.44
N ASP A 149 9.84 9.59 -1.71
CA ASP A 149 9.55 10.97 -2.12
C ASP A 149 8.23 11.46 -1.46
N LYS A 150 7.18 10.62 -1.50
CA LYS A 150 5.89 10.93 -0.87
C LYS A 150 5.99 11.10 0.64
N ILE A 151 6.81 10.29 1.31
CA ILE A 151 7.05 10.37 2.76
C ILE A 151 7.76 11.68 3.11
N ASP A 152 8.72 12.12 2.29
CA ASP A 152 9.44 13.38 2.51
C ASP A 152 8.53 14.61 2.44
N GLU A 153 7.45 14.54 1.65
CA GLU A 153 6.44 15.60 1.54
C GLU A 153 5.39 15.59 2.67
N MET A 154 5.39 14.55 3.53
CA MET A 154 4.44 14.45 4.62
C MET A 154 4.78 15.39 5.77
N THR A 155 3.74 15.98 6.39
CA THR A 155 3.86 16.73 7.65
C THR A 155 3.20 15.96 8.78
N LEU A 156 3.73 16.04 10.00
CA LEU A 156 3.16 15.38 11.19
C LEU A 156 1.70 15.83 11.46
N ALA A 157 1.34 17.04 11.03
CA ALA A 157 -0.01 17.57 11.17
C ALA A 157 -1.02 16.99 10.18
N LYS A 158 -0.55 16.39 9.06
CA LYS A 158 -1.43 15.88 8.00
C LYS A 158 -1.57 14.36 8.12
N ARG A 159 -2.68 13.91 8.67
CA ARG A 159 -3.00 12.48 8.72
C ARG A 159 -3.23 11.93 7.31
N PRO A 160 -2.78 10.68 7.03
CA PRO A 160 -3.12 10.00 5.78
C PRO A 160 -4.65 9.98 5.59
N THR A 161 -5.07 10.21 4.39
CA THR A 161 -6.52 10.23 4.05
C THR A 161 -7.10 8.83 4.23
N GLU A 162 -8.07 8.68 5.13
CA GLU A 162 -8.83 7.44 5.23
C GLU A 162 -9.61 7.18 3.94
N VAL A 163 -9.48 5.98 3.38
CA VAL A 163 -10.31 5.56 2.25
C VAL A 163 -11.74 5.43 2.73
N ARG A 164 -12.60 6.25 2.17
CA ARG A 164 -14.04 6.15 2.34
C ARG A 164 -14.52 4.97 1.48
N LEU A 165 -14.69 3.81 2.12
CA LEU A 165 -15.32 2.67 1.45
C LEU A 165 -16.75 3.05 1.05
N GLU A 166 -17.15 2.68 -0.14
CA GLU A 166 -18.55 2.77 -0.59
C GLU A 166 -19.46 2.07 0.44
N PRO A 167 -20.57 2.68 0.87
CA PRO A 167 -21.47 2.11 1.87
C PRO A 167 -21.94 0.68 1.54
N ARG A 168 -22.16 0.39 0.25
CA ARG A 168 -22.47 -0.96 -0.26
C ARG A 168 -21.41 -1.99 0.08
N MET A 169 -20.14 -1.67 -0.12
CA MET A 169 -19.04 -2.59 0.21
C MET A 169 -18.99 -2.93 1.69
N VAL A 170 -19.26 -1.96 2.56
CA VAL A 170 -19.28 -2.19 4.02
C VAL A 170 -20.40 -3.16 4.41
N GLU A 171 -21.57 -3.07 3.78
CA GLU A 171 -22.69 -3.98 4.04
C GLU A 171 -22.42 -5.39 3.50
N ASP A 172 -21.86 -5.50 2.30
CA ASP A 172 -21.52 -6.78 1.69
C ASP A 172 -20.42 -7.49 2.49
N PHE A 173 -19.44 -6.75 3.01
CA PHE A 173 -18.45 -7.28 3.95
C PHE A 173 -19.09 -7.81 5.23
N LYS A 174 -20.07 -7.12 5.80
CA LYS A 174 -20.76 -7.53 7.02
C LYS A 174 -21.63 -8.77 6.81
N ARG A 175 -22.23 -8.92 5.63
CA ARG A 175 -23.09 -10.05 5.26
C ARG A 175 -22.31 -11.28 4.80
N GLY A 176 -20.99 -11.17 4.58
CA GLY A 176 -20.19 -12.25 4.01
C GLY A 176 -20.56 -12.60 2.57
N VAL A 177 -21.41 -11.80 1.93
CA VAL A 177 -21.85 -11.96 0.55
C VAL A 177 -21.16 -10.92 -0.30
N MET A 178 -20.19 -11.35 -1.08
CA MET A 178 -19.56 -10.48 -2.06
C MET A 178 -20.28 -10.62 -3.39
N VAL A 179 -21.14 -9.67 -3.69
CA VAL A 179 -21.75 -9.55 -5.00
C VAL A 179 -20.69 -8.99 -5.96
N ALA A 180 -20.37 -9.76 -6.99
CA ALA A 180 -19.55 -9.28 -8.09
C ALA A 180 -20.23 -8.04 -8.71
N GLN A 181 -19.64 -6.88 -8.50
CA GLN A 181 -20.08 -5.69 -9.21
C GLN A 181 -19.58 -5.80 -10.66
N THR A 182 -20.50 -5.95 -11.59
CA THR A 182 -20.21 -5.68 -12.99
C THR A 182 -19.75 -4.23 -13.10
N PRO A 183 -18.60 -3.96 -13.76
CA PRO A 183 -18.19 -2.58 -13.99
C PRO A 183 -19.28 -1.87 -14.76
N GLU A 184 -19.75 -0.73 -14.26
CA GLU A 184 -20.59 0.15 -15.08
C GLU A 184 -19.83 0.50 -16.36
N PRO A 185 -20.44 0.40 -17.53
CA PRO A 185 -19.80 0.79 -18.77
C PRO A 185 -19.50 2.30 -18.70
N ARG A 186 -18.23 2.64 -18.87
CA ARG A 186 -17.76 4.03 -19.02
C ARG A 186 -18.17 4.56 -20.37
#